data_e51cbfa1f373f4d03d85024345e62a62
#
_entry.id   e51cbfa1f373f4d03d85024345e62a62
#
_cell.length_a   1.000
_cell.length_b   1.000
_cell.length_c   1.000
_cell.angle_alpha   90.00
_cell.angle_beta   90.00
_cell.angle_gamma   90.00
#
_symmetry.space_group_name_H-M   'P 1'
#
loop_
_entity.id
_entity.type
_entity.pdbx_description
1 polymer ?
#
loop_
_entity_poly.entity_id
_entity_poly.type
_entity_poly.pdbx_seq_one_letter_code
_entity_poly.pdbx_strand_id
1 'polypeptide(L)'
;HPWLAESWEEAPDGMAWTFKLKPGVTFHNGEPFNAETVKAWLELFKGSENAYMAEAIASVEVVDDLTVKFVMSRPEPNLLYNFSSSYMSVVGPKSYAALGDNYGVTEVYGTGPFKLESFAVGQETVLVRNEDYKWGSPLAKNQGPAHIARLTFREIAEDSTAFLELKPGGVDMLLGVPADLLAEVQKEANLAVLTLPGQDVYYM
;
A
#
# COMPACT_ATOMS: atom_id res chain seq x y z
N HIS A 1 -5.27 1.93 12.61
CA HIS A 1 -5.13 3.38 12.87
C HIS A 1 -5.67 4.18 11.69
N PRO A 2 -6.20 5.40 11.91
CA PRO A 2 -6.65 6.29 10.85
C PRO A 2 -5.53 6.60 9.84
N TRP A 3 -5.90 6.66 8.56
CA TRP A 3 -5.02 7.11 7.49
C TRP A 3 -5.84 7.85 6.42
N LEU A 4 -6.31 7.15 5.37
CA LEU A 4 -7.21 7.72 4.36
C LEU A 4 -8.62 7.97 4.91
N ALA A 5 -9.04 7.22 5.92
CA ALA A 5 -10.19 7.53 6.75
C ALA A 5 -9.74 8.18 8.06
N GLU A 6 -10.39 9.27 8.46
CA GLU A 6 -10.15 9.94 9.74
C GLU A 6 -10.81 9.22 10.91
N SER A 7 -11.97 8.63 10.65
CA SER A 7 -12.76 7.89 11.64
C SER A 7 -13.70 6.89 10.97
N TRP A 8 -14.19 5.96 11.76
CA TRP A 8 -15.21 5.01 11.34
C TRP A 8 -16.10 4.61 12.50
N GLU A 9 -17.28 4.12 12.18
CA GLU A 9 -18.25 3.62 13.13
C GLU A 9 -18.88 2.34 12.59
N GLU A 10 -18.97 1.33 13.44
CA GLU A 10 -19.68 0.09 13.16
C GLU A 10 -21.10 0.19 13.72
N ALA A 11 -22.09 -0.21 12.95
CA ALA A 11 -23.47 -0.33 13.43
C ALA A 11 -23.54 -1.42 14.53
N PRO A 12 -24.43 -1.27 15.53
CA PRO A 12 -24.50 -2.20 16.67
C PRO A 12 -24.79 -3.67 16.29
N ASP A 13 -25.39 -3.89 15.12
CA ASP A 13 -25.68 -5.21 14.57
C ASP A 13 -24.58 -5.77 13.66
N GLY A 14 -23.49 -5.02 13.46
CA GLY A 14 -22.38 -5.36 12.57
C GLY A 14 -22.74 -5.33 11.08
N MET A 15 -23.92 -4.82 10.71
CA MET A 15 -24.42 -4.86 9.33
C MET A 15 -24.08 -3.61 8.52
N ALA A 16 -23.41 -2.64 9.11
CA ALA A 16 -22.91 -1.47 8.37
C ALA A 16 -21.66 -0.88 9.04
N TRP A 17 -20.80 -0.28 8.20
CA TRP A 17 -19.65 0.50 8.60
C TRP A 17 -19.67 1.84 7.90
N THR A 18 -19.59 2.93 8.65
CA THR A 18 -19.52 4.28 8.10
C THR A 18 -18.13 4.86 8.31
N PHE A 19 -17.49 5.30 7.22
CA PHE A 19 -16.15 5.88 7.25
C PHE A 19 -16.22 7.35 6.85
N LYS A 20 -15.54 8.20 7.61
CA LYS A 20 -15.24 9.57 7.23
C LYS A 20 -13.88 9.64 6.59
N LEU A 21 -13.82 10.04 5.34
CA LEU A 21 -12.61 10.12 4.54
C LEU A 21 -11.85 11.42 4.84
N LYS A 22 -10.53 11.37 4.73
CA LYS A 22 -9.68 12.53 4.92
C LYS A 22 -9.85 13.51 3.74
N PRO A 23 -10.12 14.80 4.00
CA PRO A 23 -10.27 15.80 2.94
C PRO A 23 -8.95 16.12 2.23
N GLY A 24 -9.06 16.51 0.97
CA GLY A 24 -7.92 17.01 0.17
C GLY A 24 -6.91 15.95 -0.25
N VAL A 25 -7.22 14.65 -0.12
CA VAL A 25 -6.43 13.55 -0.66
C VAL A 25 -6.64 13.46 -2.17
N THR A 26 -5.56 13.29 -2.92
CA THR A 26 -5.59 13.07 -4.36
C THR A 26 -4.76 11.86 -4.76
N PHE A 27 -5.16 11.21 -5.84
CA PHE A 27 -4.32 10.23 -6.51
C PHE A 27 -3.15 10.93 -7.21
N HIS A 28 -2.13 10.17 -7.59
CA HIS A 28 -0.89 10.68 -8.19
C HIS A 28 -1.10 11.46 -9.50
N ASN A 29 -2.19 11.20 -10.20
CA ASN A 29 -2.60 11.91 -11.43
C ASN A 29 -3.52 13.12 -11.17
N GLY A 30 -3.77 13.46 -9.89
CA GLY A 30 -4.65 14.57 -9.49
C GLY A 30 -6.13 14.21 -9.37
N GLU A 31 -6.54 12.97 -9.66
CA GLU A 31 -7.92 12.52 -9.41
C GLU A 31 -8.23 12.61 -7.91
N PRO A 32 -9.40 13.16 -7.50
CA PRO A 32 -9.75 13.29 -6.09
C PRO A 32 -10.04 11.92 -5.47
N PHE A 33 -9.62 11.73 -4.21
CA PHE A 33 -10.03 10.62 -3.37
C PHE A 33 -11.25 11.06 -2.56
N ASN A 34 -12.40 10.48 -2.83
CA ASN A 34 -13.68 10.78 -2.19
C ASN A 34 -14.59 9.55 -2.12
N ALA A 35 -15.79 9.69 -1.58
CA ALA A 35 -16.73 8.60 -1.40
C ALA A 35 -17.14 7.92 -2.73
N GLU A 36 -17.29 8.69 -3.81
CA GLU A 36 -17.60 8.14 -5.15
C GLU A 36 -16.43 7.30 -5.68
N THR A 37 -15.18 7.75 -5.50
CA THR A 37 -14.01 6.96 -5.93
C THR A 37 -13.83 5.70 -5.10
N VAL A 38 -14.15 5.70 -3.80
CA VAL A 38 -14.14 4.50 -2.96
C VAL A 38 -15.20 3.49 -3.41
N LYS A 39 -16.42 3.98 -3.73
CA LYS A 39 -17.49 3.13 -4.27
C LYS A 39 -17.08 2.50 -5.60
N ALA A 40 -16.60 3.30 -6.54
CA ALA A 40 -16.17 2.80 -7.84
C ALA A 40 -14.98 1.82 -7.73
N TRP A 41 -14.02 2.10 -6.85
CA TRP A 41 -12.92 1.19 -6.56
C TRP A 41 -13.40 -0.17 -6.06
N LEU A 42 -14.38 -0.23 -5.15
CA LEU A 42 -14.86 -1.50 -4.62
C LEU A 42 -15.50 -2.36 -5.73
N GLU A 43 -16.22 -1.76 -6.69
CA GLU A 43 -16.77 -2.50 -7.81
C GLU A 43 -15.66 -3.11 -8.70
N LEU A 44 -14.56 -2.40 -8.89
CA LEU A 44 -13.38 -2.95 -9.56
C LEU A 44 -12.73 -4.07 -8.73
N PHE A 45 -12.60 -3.87 -7.42
CA PHE A 45 -11.99 -4.83 -6.51
C PHE A 45 -12.74 -6.16 -6.47
N LYS A 46 -14.07 -6.14 -6.54
CA LYS A 46 -14.91 -7.34 -6.61
C LYS A 46 -14.65 -8.20 -7.86
N GLY A 47 -14.04 -7.64 -8.89
CA GLY A 47 -13.61 -8.38 -10.08
C GLY A 47 -12.19 -8.97 -10.00
N SER A 48 -11.45 -8.72 -8.90
CA SER A 48 -10.07 -9.17 -8.73
C SER A 48 -9.96 -10.55 -8.10
N GLU A 49 -8.76 -11.14 -8.15
CA GLU A 49 -8.44 -12.40 -7.46
C GLU A 49 -8.58 -12.30 -5.92
N ASN A 50 -8.48 -11.10 -5.37
CA ASN A 50 -8.61 -10.83 -3.94
C ASN A 50 -10.03 -10.45 -3.51
N ALA A 51 -11.04 -10.58 -4.38
CA ALA A 51 -12.44 -10.22 -4.13
C ALA A 51 -13.00 -10.82 -2.84
N TYR A 52 -12.49 -11.99 -2.41
CA TYR A 52 -12.89 -12.65 -1.16
C TYR A 52 -12.73 -11.78 0.09
N MET A 53 -11.78 -10.82 0.08
CA MET A 53 -11.54 -9.90 1.19
C MET A 53 -12.68 -8.87 1.37
N ALA A 54 -13.48 -8.65 0.32
CA ALA A 54 -14.63 -7.76 0.31
C ALA A 54 -15.98 -8.51 0.19
N GLU A 55 -15.99 -9.85 0.26
CA GLU A 55 -17.17 -10.68 0.02
C GLU A 55 -18.34 -10.33 0.94
N ALA A 56 -18.06 -9.96 2.19
CA ALA A 56 -19.07 -9.58 3.15
C ALA A 56 -19.70 -8.20 2.85
N ILE A 57 -19.13 -7.41 1.94
CA ILE A 57 -19.68 -6.09 1.58
C ILE A 57 -20.73 -6.27 0.49
N ALA A 58 -22.00 -6.08 0.84
CA ALA A 58 -23.11 -6.17 -0.10
C ALA A 58 -23.15 -4.97 -1.05
N SER A 59 -23.03 -3.75 -0.51
CA SER A 59 -23.07 -2.52 -1.29
C SER A 59 -22.33 -1.38 -0.60
N VAL A 60 -22.05 -0.31 -1.36
CA VAL A 60 -21.49 0.94 -0.85
C VAL A 60 -22.45 2.08 -1.15
N GLU A 61 -22.80 2.82 -0.10
CA GLU A 61 -23.63 4.02 -0.16
C GLU A 61 -22.74 5.24 0.00
N VAL A 62 -22.87 6.21 -0.90
CA VAL A 62 -22.27 7.52 -0.78
C VAL A 62 -23.21 8.39 0.04
N VAL A 63 -22.82 8.77 1.25
CA VAL A 63 -23.62 9.60 2.15
C VAL A 63 -23.41 11.08 1.81
N ASP A 64 -22.15 11.45 1.62
CA ASP A 64 -21.70 12.76 1.11
C ASP A 64 -20.32 12.59 0.46
N ASP A 65 -19.71 13.68 0.01
CA ASP A 65 -18.42 13.65 -0.71
C ASP A 65 -17.29 12.94 0.07
N LEU A 66 -17.33 12.99 1.41
CA LEU A 66 -16.30 12.45 2.29
C LEU A 66 -16.82 11.40 3.26
N THR A 67 -18.07 10.96 3.12
CA THR A 67 -18.66 9.93 3.98
C THR A 67 -19.18 8.79 3.15
N VAL A 68 -18.61 7.61 3.38
CA VAL A 68 -18.99 6.37 2.70
C VAL A 68 -19.49 5.36 3.72
N LYS A 69 -20.58 4.66 3.38
CA LYS A 69 -21.16 3.60 4.21
C LYS A 69 -21.10 2.28 3.45
N PHE A 70 -20.45 1.30 4.05
CA PHE A 70 -20.46 -0.08 3.59
C PHE A 70 -21.61 -0.83 4.24
N VAL A 71 -22.50 -1.35 3.43
CA VAL A 71 -23.61 -2.22 3.87
C VAL A 71 -23.14 -3.65 3.77
N MET A 72 -23.27 -4.39 4.85
CA MET A 72 -22.75 -5.75 4.96
C MET A 72 -23.85 -6.79 4.66
N SER A 73 -23.49 -7.91 4.03
CA SER A 73 -24.35 -9.09 3.87
C SER A 73 -24.37 -9.97 5.12
N ARG A 74 -23.33 -9.88 5.92
CA ARG A 74 -23.12 -10.53 7.21
C ARG A 74 -22.13 -9.70 8.05
N PRO A 75 -22.13 -9.81 9.38
CA PRO A 75 -21.08 -9.20 10.20
C PRO A 75 -19.69 -9.71 9.78
N GLU A 76 -18.72 -8.78 9.67
CA GLU A 76 -17.34 -9.10 9.31
C GLU A 76 -16.36 -8.44 10.29
N PRO A 77 -16.00 -9.14 11.37
CA PRO A 77 -15.10 -8.60 12.40
C PRO A 77 -13.71 -8.23 11.87
N ASN A 78 -13.29 -8.85 10.77
CA ASN A 78 -11.98 -8.62 10.16
C ASN A 78 -11.97 -7.50 9.10
N LEU A 79 -13.06 -6.76 8.90
CA LEU A 79 -13.13 -5.75 7.83
C LEU A 79 -12.00 -4.72 7.92
N LEU A 80 -11.73 -4.19 9.12
CA LEU A 80 -10.65 -3.22 9.32
C LEU A 80 -9.26 -3.82 9.08
N TYR A 81 -9.08 -5.09 9.41
CA TYR A 81 -7.85 -5.81 9.10
C TYR A 81 -7.69 -5.97 7.59
N ASN A 82 -8.75 -6.39 6.89
CA ASN A 82 -8.75 -6.50 5.43
C ASN A 82 -8.40 -5.16 4.78
N PHE A 83 -9.03 -4.05 5.22
CA PHE A 83 -8.74 -2.71 4.71
C PHE A 83 -7.33 -2.21 5.02
N SER A 84 -6.64 -2.80 5.98
CA SER A 84 -5.24 -2.49 6.27
C SER A 84 -4.25 -3.27 5.39
N SER A 85 -4.73 -4.24 4.62
CA SER A 85 -3.90 -5.05 3.72
C SER A 85 -3.51 -4.27 2.48
N SER A 86 -2.27 -4.47 2.00
CA SER A 86 -1.80 -3.92 0.72
C SER A 86 -2.62 -4.40 -0.48
N TYR A 87 -3.25 -5.58 -0.38
CA TYR A 87 -4.14 -6.11 -1.42
C TYR A 87 -5.42 -5.28 -1.61
N MET A 88 -5.88 -4.57 -0.57
CA MET A 88 -7.03 -3.68 -0.63
C MET A 88 -6.65 -2.21 -0.82
N SER A 89 -5.51 -1.93 -1.42
CA SER A 89 -5.12 -0.56 -1.76
C SER A 89 -6.10 0.06 -2.76
N VAL A 90 -6.56 1.27 -2.44
CA VAL A 90 -7.48 2.00 -3.32
C VAL A 90 -6.71 2.53 -4.53
N VAL A 91 -7.22 2.26 -5.71
CA VAL A 91 -6.71 2.75 -6.99
C VAL A 91 -7.67 3.78 -7.58
N GLY A 92 -7.15 4.71 -8.39
CA GLY A 92 -7.97 5.70 -9.08
C GLY A 92 -8.87 5.03 -10.14
N PRO A 93 -10.20 5.00 -9.99
CA PRO A 93 -11.07 4.24 -10.90
C PRO A 93 -11.03 4.74 -12.34
N LYS A 94 -10.91 6.05 -12.55
CA LYS A 94 -10.80 6.62 -13.91
C LYS A 94 -9.49 6.24 -14.58
N SER A 95 -8.39 6.26 -13.81
CA SER A 95 -7.08 5.83 -14.31
C SER A 95 -7.09 4.35 -14.64
N TYR A 96 -7.68 3.52 -13.78
CA TYR A 96 -7.84 2.10 -14.04
C TYR A 96 -8.62 1.86 -15.34
N ALA A 97 -9.77 2.53 -15.51
CA ALA A 97 -10.58 2.40 -16.71
C ALA A 97 -9.88 2.89 -17.99
N ALA A 98 -9.05 3.94 -17.89
CA ALA A 98 -8.32 4.49 -19.03
C ALA A 98 -7.15 3.61 -19.47
N LEU A 99 -6.45 2.98 -18.53
CA LEU A 99 -5.27 2.15 -18.80
C LEU A 99 -5.62 0.68 -19.10
N GLY A 100 -6.74 0.17 -18.58
CA GLY A 100 -7.16 -1.22 -18.76
C GLY A 100 -6.06 -2.20 -18.36
N ASP A 101 -5.71 -3.12 -19.26
CA ASP A 101 -4.67 -4.14 -19.05
C ASP A 101 -3.26 -3.57 -18.86
N ASN A 102 -3.04 -2.29 -19.19
CA ASN A 102 -1.76 -1.62 -18.95
C ASN A 102 -1.64 -1.05 -17.54
N TYR A 103 -2.73 -1.04 -16.74
CA TYR A 103 -2.67 -0.59 -15.36
C TYR A 103 -1.78 -1.52 -14.52
N GLY A 104 -0.81 -0.94 -13.81
CA GLY A 104 0.18 -1.72 -13.05
C GLY A 104 1.35 -2.26 -13.87
N VAL A 105 1.29 -2.16 -15.22
CA VAL A 105 2.40 -2.54 -16.12
C VAL A 105 3.21 -1.31 -16.54
N THR A 106 2.53 -0.26 -17.01
CA THR A 106 3.19 0.98 -17.44
C THR A 106 3.00 2.11 -16.44
N GLU A 107 1.81 2.20 -15.85
CA GLU A 107 1.42 3.26 -14.94
C GLU A 107 0.57 2.71 -13.79
N VAL A 108 0.70 3.34 -12.62
CA VAL A 108 -0.14 3.11 -11.46
C VAL A 108 -0.31 4.40 -10.68
N TYR A 109 -1.53 4.70 -10.26
CA TYR A 109 -1.86 5.91 -9.52
C TYR A 109 -2.49 5.58 -8.18
N GLY A 110 -1.70 5.65 -7.13
CA GLY A 110 -2.14 5.55 -5.74
C GLY A 110 -2.24 6.92 -5.09
N THR A 111 -2.44 6.93 -3.78
CA THR A 111 -2.48 8.12 -2.93
C THR A 111 -1.27 8.24 -2.01
N GLY A 112 -0.22 7.46 -2.24
CA GLY A 112 0.93 7.31 -1.37
C GLY A 112 1.97 8.43 -1.47
N PRO A 113 3.00 8.40 -0.60
CA PRO A 113 4.07 9.40 -0.57
C PRO A 113 5.08 9.26 -1.73
N PHE A 114 4.96 8.21 -2.54
CA PHE A 114 5.80 7.99 -3.72
C PHE A 114 4.94 7.66 -4.94
N LYS A 115 5.38 8.16 -6.11
CA LYS A 115 4.79 7.93 -7.43
C LYS A 115 5.67 6.97 -8.22
N LEU A 116 5.08 6.11 -9.04
CA LEU A 116 5.83 5.27 -9.98
C LEU A 116 6.44 6.17 -11.06
N GLU A 117 7.74 6.05 -11.28
CA GLU A 117 8.46 6.69 -12.38
C GLU A 117 8.70 5.69 -13.51
N SER A 118 9.18 4.49 -13.18
CA SER A 118 9.38 3.42 -14.15
C SER A 118 9.32 2.04 -13.51
N PHE A 119 8.95 1.06 -14.31
CA PHE A 119 8.91 -0.35 -13.94
C PHE A 119 9.48 -1.20 -15.08
N ALA A 120 10.51 -1.98 -14.79
CA ALA A 120 11.11 -2.93 -15.71
C ALA A 120 11.10 -4.32 -15.06
N VAL A 121 10.28 -5.22 -15.59
CA VAL A 121 10.08 -6.59 -15.06
C VAL A 121 11.41 -7.32 -14.95
N GLY A 122 11.69 -7.91 -13.80
CA GLY A 122 12.93 -8.66 -13.53
C GLY A 122 14.19 -7.78 -13.45
N GLN A 123 14.04 -6.46 -13.36
CA GLN A 123 15.16 -5.51 -13.28
C GLN A 123 14.99 -4.54 -12.13
N GLU A 124 14.15 -3.52 -12.31
CA GLU A 124 14.00 -2.48 -11.29
C GLU A 124 12.63 -1.80 -11.32
N THR A 125 12.23 -1.32 -10.15
CA THR A 125 11.10 -0.40 -9.96
C THR A 125 11.63 0.91 -9.40
N VAL A 126 11.35 2.02 -10.08
CA VAL A 126 11.77 3.35 -9.65
C VAL A 126 10.56 4.16 -9.19
N LEU A 127 10.64 4.65 -7.97
CA LEU A 127 9.65 5.52 -7.37
C LEU A 127 10.26 6.89 -7.08
N VAL A 128 9.49 7.94 -7.34
CA VAL A 128 9.85 9.33 -6.99
C VAL A 128 8.88 9.88 -5.95
N ARG A 129 9.38 10.78 -5.12
CA ARG A 129 8.59 11.41 -4.07
C ARG A 129 7.38 12.13 -4.63
N ASN A 130 6.23 11.97 -3.97
CA ASN A 130 5.05 12.78 -4.20
C ASN A 130 5.17 14.09 -3.41
N GLU A 131 5.49 15.18 -4.09
CA GLU A 131 5.68 16.51 -3.45
C GLU A 131 4.36 17.07 -2.90
N ASP A 132 3.22 16.60 -3.40
CA ASP A 132 1.89 17.06 -2.97
C ASP A 132 1.37 16.28 -1.74
N TYR A 133 2.09 15.25 -1.30
CA TYR A 133 1.67 14.39 -0.20
C TYR A 133 1.66 15.15 1.13
N LYS A 134 0.49 15.23 1.77
CA LYS A 134 0.27 15.96 3.05
C LYS A 134 -0.76 15.28 3.96
N TRP A 135 -1.07 14.02 3.71
CA TRP A 135 -2.10 13.27 4.44
C TRP A 135 -1.57 12.01 5.11
N GLY A 136 -0.33 12.06 5.59
CA GLY A 136 0.27 10.98 6.34
C GLY A 136 -0.55 10.54 7.56
N SER A 137 -0.30 9.32 8.01
CA SER A 137 -0.91 8.83 9.25
C SER A 137 -0.55 9.74 10.42
N PRO A 138 -1.48 10.03 11.35
CA PRO A 138 -1.19 10.81 12.57
C PRO A 138 -0.13 10.15 13.47
N LEU A 139 0.17 8.86 13.27
CA LEU A 139 1.24 8.15 13.97
C LEU A 139 2.61 8.36 13.33
N ALA A 140 2.66 8.82 12.09
CA ALA A 140 3.93 9.09 11.42
C ALA A 140 4.53 10.40 11.93
N LYS A 141 5.85 10.40 12.19
CA LYS A 141 6.58 11.63 12.55
C LYS A 141 6.57 12.66 11.42
N ASN A 142 6.63 12.18 10.18
CA ASN A 142 6.48 13.00 8.99
C ASN A 142 5.12 12.70 8.34
N GLN A 143 4.26 13.70 8.22
CA GLN A 143 2.95 13.58 7.60
C GLN A 143 2.89 14.24 6.22
N GLY A 144 3.97 14.87 5.80
CA GLY A 144 4.17 15.50 4.50
C GLY A 144 4.98 14.64 3.53
N PRO A 145 5.55 15.27 2.48
CA PRO A 145 6.39 14.58 1.52
C PRO A 145 7.54 13.81 2.17
N ALA A 146 7.90 12.67 1.63
CA ALA A 146 9.00 11.86 2.14
C ALA A 146 10.33 12.64 2.10
N HIS A 147 11.25 12.37 3.04
CA HIS A 147 12.59 12.96 2.99
C HIS A 147 13.43 12.42 1.83
N ILE A 148 13.23 11.15 1.49
CA ILE A 148 13.89 10.49 0.36
C ILE A 148 13.22 10.96 -0.93
N ALA A 149 14.01 11.44 -1.90
CA ALA A 149 13.49 11.94 -3.18
C ALA A 149 13.18 10.81 -4.18
N ARG A 150 13.95 9.72 -4.12
CA ARG A 150 13.89 8.61 -5.08
C ARG A 150 14.18 7.29 -4.38
N LEU A 151 13.39 6.26 -4.70
CA LEU A 151 13.62 4.87 -4.30
C LEU A 151 13.77 4.03 -5.56
N THR A 152 14.81 3.20 -5.61
CA THR A 152 15.02 2.23 -6.68
C THR A 152 15.05 0.85 -6.05
N PHE A 153 14.08 0.00 -6.38
CA PHE A 153 14.05 -1.40 -6.01
C PHE A 153 14.65 -2.20 -7.15
N ARG A 154 15.79 -2.85 -6.91
CA ARG A 154 16.48 -3.71 -7.89
C ARG A 154 16.24 -5.17 -7.55
N GLU A 155 15.88 -5.96 -8.55
CA GLU A 155 15.77 -7.41 -8.42
C GLU A 155 17.14 -8.04 -8.67
N ILE A 156 17.74 -8.61 -7.61
CA ILE A 156 19.00 -9.33 -7.66
C ILE A 156 18.70 -10.78 -7.28
N ALA A 157 18.76 -11.68 -8.25
CA ALA A 157 18.31 -13.06 -8.08
C ALA A 157 19.13 -13.88 -7.06
N GLU A 158 20.42 -13.57 -6.94
CA GLU A 158 21.33 -14.33 -6.07
C GLU A 158 21.68 -13.53 -4.81
N ASP A 159 21.36 -14.09 -3.65
CA ASP A 159 21.55 -13.42 -2.35
C ASP A 159 23.00 -13.05 -2.07
N SER A 160 23.94 -13.92 -2.46
CA SER A 160 25.37 -13.62 -2.34
C SER A 160 25.79 -12.42 -3.18
N THR A 161 25.23 -12.28 -4.38
CA THR A 161 25.45 -11.13 -5.26
C THR A 161 24.87 -9.87 -4.64
N ALA A 162 23.65 -9.95 -4.11
CA ALA A 162 23.00 -8.83 -3.43
C ALA A 162 23.81 -8.33 -2.23
N PHE A 163 24.39 -9.25 -1.45
CA PHE A 163 25.28 -8.89 -0.33
C PHE A 163 26.60 -8.25 -0.80
N LEU A 164 27.18 -8.74 -1.91
CA LEU A 164 28.39 -8.13 -2.50
C LEU A 164 28.12 -6.72 -3.05
N GLU A 165 26.91 -6.41 -3.46
CA GLU A 165 26.49 -5.06 -3.85
C GLU A 165 26.27 -4.14 -2.62
N LEU A 166 25.78 -4.68 -1.50
CA LEU A 166 25.54 -3.91 -0.28
C LEU A 166 26.86 -3.45 0.38
N LYS A 167 27.85 -4.31 0.41
CA LYS A 167 29.15 -4.06 1.07
C LYS A 167 29.85 -2.78 0.62
N PRO A 168 30.03 -2.53 -0.68
CA PRO A 168 30.64 -1.30 -1.19
C PRO A 168 29.66 -0.13 -1.33
N GLY A 169 28.38 -0.30 -0.99
CA GLY A 169 27.36 0.73 -1.15
C GLY A 169 26.74 0.81 -2.56
N GLY A 170 26.78 -0.28 -3.33
CA GLY A 170 26.06 -0.40 -4.61
C GLY A 170 24.55 -0.45 -4.43
N VAL A 171 24.08 -0.88 -3.24
CA VAL A 171 22.72 -0.72 -2.73
C VAL A 171 22.78 -0.23 -1.29
N ASP A 172 21.74 0.50 -0.86
CA ASP A 172 21.67 1.07 0.50
C ASP A 172 20.97 0.12 1.49
N MET A 173 20.14 -0.80 1.01
CA MET A 173 19.37 -1.72 1.82
C MET A 173 19.15 -3.05 1.09
N LEU A 174 19.24 -4.13 1.84
CA LEU A 174 18.88 -5.47 1.39
C LEU A 174 17.68 -5.96 2.21
N LEU A 175 16.61 -6.38 1.52
CA LEU A 175 15.42 -6.97 2.14
C LEU A 175 15.63 -8.49 2.26
N GLY A 176 15.77 -8.95 3.49
CA GLY A 176 16.06 -10.36 3.77
C GLY A 176 17.57 -10.67 3.69
N VAL A 177 18.13 -11.08 4.81
CA VAL A 177 19.51 -11.56 4.86
C VAL A 177 19.48 -13.07 5.08
N PRO A 178 20.06 -13.87 4.18
CA PRO A 178 20.17 -15.31 4.37
C PRO A 178 20.84 -15.65 5.70
N ALA A 179 20.38 -16.70 6.36
CA ALA A 179 20.84 -17.05 7.71
C ALA A 179 22.34 -17.37 7.75
N ASP A 180 22.88 -17.96 6.70
CA ASP A 180 24.30 -18.29 6.54
C ASP A 180 25.17 -17.05 6.34
N LEU A 181 24.65 -15.95 5.78
CA LEU A 181 25.35 -14.69 5.61
C LEU A 181 25.24 -13.76 6.82
N LEU A 182 24.29 -14.00 7.72
CA LEU A 182 24.02 -13.09 8.85
C LEU A 182 25.25 -12.83 9.71
N ALA A 183 26.03 -13.85 10.01
CA ALA A 183 27.25 -13.73 10.83
C ALA A 183 28.37 -12.91 10.13
N GLU A 184 28.37 -12.88 8.80
CA GLU A 184 29.30 -12.06 8.02
C GLU A 184 28.82 -10.60 8.01
N VAL A 185 27.55 -10.38 7.72
CA VAL A 185 26.93 -9.02 7.74
C VAL A 185 27.16 -8.32 9.07
N GLN A 186 26.99 -9.03 10.19
CA GLN A 186 27.18 -8.48 11.53
C GLN A 186 28.62 -8.06 11.86
N LYS A 187 29.60 -8.51 11.11
CA LYS A 187 31.02 -8.11 11.27
C LYS A 187 31.37 -6.83 10.51
N GLU A 188 30.54 -6.43 9.56
CA GLU A 188 30.78 -5.24 8.76
C GLU A 188 30.42 -3.97 9.57
N ALA A 189 31.42 -3.15 9.86
CA ALA A 189 31.29 -1.97 10.73
C ALA A 189 30.36 -0.89 10.16
N ASN A 190 30.15 -0.87 8.85
CA ASN A 190 29.32 0.07 8.12
C ASN A 190 27.89 -0.43 7.85
N LEU A 191 27.53 -1.65 8.29
CA LEU A 191 26.21 -2.24 8.11
C LEU A 191 25.47 -2.36 9.43
N ALA A 192 24.15 -2.22 9.39
CA ALA A 192 23.25 -2.45 10.51
C ALA A 192 22.20 -3.50 10.13
N VAL A 193 21.96 -4.46 11.02
CA VAL A 193 20.92 -5.46 10.86
C VAL A 193 19.71 -5.04 11.68
N LEU A 194 18.56 -4.87 11.00
CA LEU A 194 17.28 -4.65 11.64
C LEU A 194 16.49 -5.97 11.63
N THR A 195 16.16 -6.47 12.80
CA THR A 195 15.35 -7.69 12.94
C THR A 195 13.93 -7.32 13.34
N LEU A 196 12.96 -7.75 12.53
CA LEU A 196 11.54 -7.66 12.86
C LEU A 196 11.05 -9.06 13.19
N PRO A 197 10.31 -9.26 14.31
CA PRO A 197 9.66 -10.54 14.57
C PRO A 197 8.69 -10.88 13.43
N GLY A 198 8.86 -12.03 12.81
CA GLY A 198 7.93 -12.55 11.81
C GLY A 198 6.62 -12.99 12.46
N GLN A 199 5.53 -12.94 11.71
CA GLN A 199 4.23 -13.48 12.11
C GLN A 199 4.02 -14.92 11.62
N ASP A 200 4.87 -15.37 10.69
CA ASP A 200 4.77 -16.69 10.10
C ASP A 200 5.51 -17.74 10.91
N VAL A 201 4.88 -18.90 11.12
CA VAL A 201 5.48 -20.08 11.73
C VAL A 201 5.66 -21.14 10.65
N TYR A 202 6.91 -21.45 10.35
CA TYR A 202 7.24 -22.54 9.43
C TYR A 202 7.38 -23.86 10.24
N TYR A 203 6.61 -24.87 9.87
CA TYR A 203 6.75 -26.22 10.41
C TYR A 203 7.66 -27.04 9.50
N MET A 204 8.67 -27.68 10.08
CA MET A 204 9.49 -28.69 9.39
C MET A 204 8.97 -30.08 9.70
#